data_0c249e45fb1664c1c4980db591f85f19
#
_entry.id   0c249e45fb1664c1c4980db591f85f19
#
_cell.length_a   1.000
_cell.length_b   1.000
_cell.length_c   1.000
_cell.angle_alpha   90.00
_cell.angle_beta   90.00
_cell.angle_gamma   90.00
#
_symmetry.space_group_name_H-M   'P 1'
#
loop_
_entity.id
_entity.type
_entity.pdbx_description
1 polymer ?
#
loop_
_entity_poly.entity_id
_entity_poly.type
_entity_poly.pdbx_seq_one_letter_code
_entity_poly.pdbx_strand_id
1 'polypeptide(L)'
;LYSANGTLMSHKQSIALFKQLGVKMTPELKSPQVPMPFNGFTQAQYAQKVLDEYTEQNVPSEHVFPQSFNLDDVKYWINNNPEFANNSVYLDGRDETTNFDPNNPATWQPSLADLYNDGIRILAPPIWMLLTVDNNKQVAPSLYATSAKAAGLKLIAWSLERSGPLVNGGG
;
A
#
# COMPACT_ATOMS: atom_id res chain seq x y z
N LEU A 1 -6.69 -6.17 -26.65
CA LEU A 1 -5.83 -7.18 -27.29
C LEU A 1 -5.24 -8.17 -26.29
N TYR A 2 -4.76 -7.72 -25.14
CA TYR A 2 -4.15 -8.61 -24.13
C TYR A 2 -5.17 -9.31 -23.22
N SER A 3 -6.31 -8.72 -22.97
CA SER A 3 -7.38 -9.29 -22.13
C SER A 3 -7.96 -10.60 -22.69
N ALA A 4 -7.91 -10.81 -23.99
CA ALA A 4 -8.37 -12.05 -24.62
C ALA A 4 -7.49 -13.28 -24.31
N ASN A 5 -6.24 -13.05 -23.89
CA ASN A 5 -5.25 -14.08 -23.54
C ASN A 5 -5.02 -14.20 -22.02
N GLY A 6 -5.72 -13.38 -21.22
CA GLY A 6 -5.59 -13.41 -19.77
C GLY A 6 -6.44 -14.52 -19.16
N THR A 7 -5.95 -15.13 -18.09
CA THR A 7 -6.71 -16.09 -17.27
C THR A 7 -7.02 -15.43 -15.93
N LEU A 8 -8.31 -15.37 -15.57
CA LEU A 8 -8.71 -14.91 -14.25
C LEU A 8 -8.27 -15.93 -13.20
N MET A 9 -7.56 -15.47 -12.20
CA MET A 9 -7.05 -16.30 -11.11
C MET A 9 -7.71 -15.89 -9.80
N SER A 10 -7.99 -16.86 -8.94
CA SER A 10 -8.29 -16.58 -7.54
C SER A 10 -7.00 -16.13 -6.81
N HIS A 11 -7.16 -15.47 -5.64
CA HIS A 11 -6.00 -15.07 -4.84
C HIS A 11 -5.13 -16.29 -4.46
N LYS A 12 -5.73 -17.41 -4.05
CA LYS A 12 -4.98 -18.67 -3.80
C LYS A 12 -4.19 -19.17 -5.01
N GLN A 13 -4.74 -19.07 -6.21
CA GLN A 13 -4.04 -19.49 -7.43
C GLN A 13 -2.85 -18.56 -7.73
N SER A 14 -3.02 -17.24 -7.52
CA SER A 14 -1.92 -16.29 -7.70
C SER A 14 -0.80 -16.51 -6.68
N ILE A 15 -1.12 -16.80 -5.43
CA ILE A 15 -0.14 -17.15 -4.40
C ILE A 15 0.66 -18.38 -4.82
N ALA A 16 0.00 -19.44 -5.28
CA ALA A 16 0.66 -20.65 -5.73
C ALA A 16 1.63 -20.38 -6.89
N LEU A 17 1.20 -19.57 -7.87
CA LEU A 17 2.04 -19.16 -9.00
C LEU A 17 3.28 -18.36 -8.54
N PHE A 18 3.09 -17.33 -7.73
CA PHE A 18 4.19 -16.48 -7.27
C PHE A 18 5.17 -17.24 -6.36
N LYS A 19 4.66 -18.21 -5.59
CA LYS A 19 5.49 -19.12 -4.82
C LYS A 19 6.40 -19.98 -5.72
N GLN A 20 5.87 -20.49 -6.84
CA GLN A 20 6.67 -21.23 -7.84
C GLN A 20 7.73 -20.33 -8.49
N LEU A 21 7.43 -19.05 -8.71
CA LEU A 21 8.36 -18.07 -9.27
C LEU A 21 9.41 -17.60 -8.26
N GLY A 22 9.27 -17.92 -6.97
CA GLY A 22 10.22 -17.52 -5.93
C GLY A 22 10.25 -16.02 -5.66
N VAL A 23 9.16 -15.28 -5.94
CA VAL A 23 9.08 -13.83 -5.77
C VAL A 23 8.38 -13.45 -4.47
N LYS A 24 8.65 -12.24 -3.98
CA LYS A 24 7.88 -11.62 -2.89
C LYS A 24 6.54 -11.11 -3.44
N MET A 25 5.55 -10.99 -2.56
CA MET A 25 4.18 -10.69 -2.92
C MET A 25 3.69 -9.45 -2.20
N THR A 26 2.97 -8.59 -2.93
CA THR A 26 2.39 -7.37 -2.37
C THR A 26 0.89 -7.30 -2.74
N PRO A 27 0.03 -8.08 -2.04
CA PRO A 27 -1.40 -8.07 -2.28
C PRO A 27 -2.02 -6.76 -1.82
N GLU A 28 -2.89 -6.18 -2.62
CA GLU A 28 -3.70 -5.05 -2.21
C GLU A 28 -5.10 -5.51 -1.82
N LEU A 29 -5.50 -5.21 -0.58
CA LEU A 29 -6.89 -5.33 -0.16
C LEU A 29 -7.65 -4.10 -0.67
N LYS A 30 -8.40 -4.28 -1.73
CA LYS A 30 -9.29 -3.25 -2.26
C LYS A 30 -10.45 -2.99 -1.32
N SER A 31 -10.87 -1.73 -1.23
CA SER A 31 -12.11 -1.39 -0.53
C SER A 31 -13.29 -2.16 -1.15
N PRO A 32 -14.14 -2.79 -0.33
CA PRO A 32 -15.30 -3.52 -0.85
C PRO A 32 -16.25 -2.56 -1.57
N GLN A 33 -16.79 -3.01 -2.70
CA GLN A 33 -17.75 -2.24 -3.49
C GLN A 33 -19.20 -2.38 -2.97
N VAL A 34 -19.35 -2.96 -1.78
CA VAL A 34 -20.61 -3.17 -1.07
C VAL A 34 -20.46 -2.76 0.38
N PRO A 35 -21.54 -2.31 1.05
CA PRO A 35 -21.49 -2.04 2.49
C PRO A 35 -21.12 -3.30 3.29
N MET A 36 -20.20 -3.18 4.24
CA MET A 36 -19.86 -4.25 5.16
C MET A 36 -20.68 -4.11 6.47
N PRO A 37 -21.12 -5.23 7.11
CA PRO A 37 -20.86 -6.63 6.73
C PRO A 37 -21.67 -7.08 5.50
N PHE A 38 -21.06 -7.90 4.65
CA PHE A 38 -21.69 -8.45 3.45
C PHE A 38 -21.68 -9.98 3.49
N ASN A 39 -22.83 -10.60 3.29
CA ASN A 39 -23.02 -12.06 3.35
C ASN A 39 -22.38 -12.70 4.61
N GLY A 40 -22.48 -12.02 5.75
CA GLY A 40 -21.90 -12.47 7.02
C GLY A 40 -20.42 -12.15 7.22
N PHE A 41 -19.72 -11.60 6.23
CA PHE A 41 -18.34 -11.14 6.36
C PHE A 41 -18.30 -9.70 6.89
N THR A 42 -17.59 -9.50 7.99
CA THR A 42 -17.22 -8.16 8.48
C THR A 42 -15.96 -7.65 7.74
N GLN A 43 -15.68 -6.34 7.84
CA GLN A 43 -14.45 -5.77 7.30
C GLN A 43 -13.20 -6.45 7.89
N ALA A 44 -13.19 -6.72 9.20
CA ALA A 44 -12.09 -7.42 9.86
C ALA A 44 -11.87 -8.83 9.31
N GLN A 45 -12.96 -9.58 9.08
CA GLN A 45 -12.85 -10.92 8.48
C GLN A 45 -12.39 -10.86 7.03
N TYR A 46 -12.77 -9.81 6.29
CA TYR A 46 -12.29 -9.59 4.93
C TYR A 46 -10.79 -9.31 4.91
N ALA A 47 -10.31 -8.44 5.81
CA ALA A 47 -8.89 -8.16 5.98
C ALA A 47 -8.09 -9.40 6.43
N GLN A 48 -8.64 -10.20 7.38
CA GLN A 48 -8.01 -11.43 7.84
C GLN A 48 -7.86 -12.46 6.73
N LYS A 49 -8.89 -12.61 5.89
CA LYS A 49 -8.93 -13.60 4.81
C LYS A 49 -7.73 -13.50 3.85
N VAL A 50 -7.24 -12.29 3.60
CA VAL A 50 -6.05 -12.08 2.75
C VAL A 50 -4.82 -12.78 3.36
N LEU A 51 -4.60 -12.62 4.67
CA LEU A 51 -3.43 -13.20 5.36
C LEU A 51 -3.57 -14.70 5.57
N ASP A 52 -4.79 -15.16 5.87
CA ASP A 52 -5.08 -16.59 6.04
C ASP A 52 -4.66 -17.40 4.81
N GLU A 53 -4.91 -16.88 3.61
CA GLU A 53 -4.57 -17.59 2.36
C GLU A 53 -3.06 -17.73 2.14
N TYR A 54 -2.25 -16.80 2.65
CA TYR A 54 -0.79 -16.94 2.67
C TYR A 54 -0.34 -17.98 3.69
N THR A 55 -0.91 -17.95 4.89
CA THR A 55 -0.62 -18.91 5.97
C THR A 55 -1.01 -20.32 5.56
N GLU A 56 -2.21 -20.51 4.99
CA GLU A 56 -2.69 -21.80 4.48
C GLU A 56 -1.76 -22.41 3.42
N GLN A 57 -1.08 -21.58 2.66
CA GLN A 57 -0.13 -22.02 1.63
C GLN A 57 1.33 -22.05 2.11
N ASN A 58 1.57 -21.86 3.40
CA ASN A 58 2.91 -21.85 4.00
C ASN A 58 3.87 -20.87 3.29
N VAL A 59 3.41 -19.64 3.02
CA VAL A 59 4.25 -18.56 2.53
C VAL A 59 4.86 -17.85 3.73
N PRO A 60 6.21 -17.73 3.82
CA PRO A 60 6.85 -16.98 4.90
C PRO A 60 6.37 -15.53 4.93
N SER A 61 6.01 -15.04 6.12
CA SER A 61 5.45 -13.67 6.27
C SER A 61 6.40 -12.58 5.79
N GLU A 62 7.72 -12.78 5.88
CA GLU A 62 8.75 -11.86 5.37
C GLU A 62 8.76 -11.74 3.83
N HIS A 63 8.03 -12.59 3.13
CA HIS A 63 7.84 -12.52 1.67
C HIS A 63 6.54 -11.82 1.27
N VAL A 64 5.70 -11.42 2.23
CA VAL A 64 4.38 -10.84 1.97
C VAL A 64 4.31 -9.43 2.52
N PHE A 65 3.90 -8.49 1.67
CA PHE A 65 3.73 -7.07 1.98
C PHE A 65 2.26 -6.70 1.73
N PRO A 66 1.33 -7.06 2.63
CA PRO A 66 -0.08 -6.74 2.45
C PRO A 66 -0.27 -5.23 2.50
N GLN A 67 -1.05 -4.69 1.56
CA GLN A 67 -1.25 -3.26 1.45
C GLN A 67 -2.73 -2.89 1.34
N SER A 68 -3.10 -1.74 1.89
CA SER A 68 -4.44 -1.18 1.78
C SER A 68 -4.40 0.35 1.87
N PHE A 69 -5.31 1.03 1.15
CA PHE A 69 -5.62 2.45 1.35
C PHE A 69 -6.46 2.67 2.61
N ASN A 70 -7.12 1.64 3.11
CA ASN A 70 -7.84 1.72 4.37
C ASN A 70 -6.86 1.52 5.54
N LEU A 71 -6.58 2.60 6.27
CA LEU A 71 -5.66 2.58 7.40
C LEU A 71 -6.12 1.61 8.51
N ASP A 72 -7.43 1.44 8.71
CA ASP A 72 -7.97 0.53 9.72
C ASP A 72 -7.68 -0.94 9.38
N ASP A 73 -7.68 -1.32 8.10
CA ASP A 73 -7.27 -2.67 7.67
C ASP A 73 -5.79 -2.92 7.98
N VAL A 74 -4.93 -1.93 7.72
CA VAL A 74 -3.49 -2.04 8.03
C VAL A 74 -3.25 -2.15 9.53
N LYS A 75 -3.94 -1.32 10.34
CA LYS A 75 -3.91 -1.41 11.82
C LYS A 75 -4.44 -2.75 12.32
N TYR A 76 -5.49 -3.28 11.68
CA TYR A 76 -6.00 -4.61 12.00
C TYR A 76 -4.92 -5.68 11.84
N TRP A 77 -4.20 -5.69 10.71
CA TRP A 77 -3.11 -6.65 10.48
C TRP A 77 -2.00 -6.49 11.51
N ILE A 78 -1.56 -5.26 11.79
CA ILE A 78 -0.51 -4.99 12.76
C ILE A 78 -0.87 -5.53 14.15
N ASN A 79 -2.11 -5.34 14.58
CA ASN A 79 -2.55 -5.70 15.93
C ASN A 79 -2.90 -7.19 16.09
N ASN A 80 -3.36 -7.85 15.02
CA ASN A 80 -3.88 -9.21 15.11
C ASN A 80 -2.97 -10.26 14.44
N ASN A 81 -2.01 -9.83 13.62
CA ASN A 81 -1.12 -10.71 12.85
C ASN A 81 0.34 -10.21 12.98
N PRO A 82 0.96 -10.36 14.16
CA PRO A 82 2.27 -9.75 14.47
C PRO A 82 3.39 -10.21 13.54
N GLU A 83 3.27 -11.39 12.93
CA GLU A 83 4.22 -11.91 11.93
C GLU A 83 4.22 -11.10 10.62
N PHE A 84 3.10 -10.44 10.28
CA PHE A 84 2.99 -9.57 9.10
C PHE A 84 3.13 -8.08 9.45
N ALA A 85 3.14 -7.71 10.74
CA ALA A 85 3.04 -6.33 11.19
C ALA A 85 4.11 -5.41 10.56
N ASN A 86 5.38 -5.86 10.54
CA ASN A 86 6.49 -5.07 10.02
C ASN A 86 6.50 -4.93 8.48
N ASN A 87 5.72 -5.74 7.80
CA ASN A 87 5.60 -5.76 6.34
C ASN A 87 4.25 -5.21 5.86
N SER A 88 3.32 -4.92 6.77
CA SER A 88 2.05 -4.28 6.42
C SER A 88 2.29 -2.86 5.90
N VAL A 89 1.69 -2.55 4.76
CA VAL A 89 1.93 -1.32 3.99
C VAL A 89 0.69 -0.45 4.00
N TYR A 90 0.82 0.78 4.45
CA TYR A 90 -0.23 1.78 4.27
C TYR A 90 -0.04 2.48 2.92
N LEU A 91 -0.99 2.28 2.01
CA LEU A 91 -1.09 3.02 0.75
C LEU A 91 -1.63 4.41 1.08
N ASP A 92 -0.82 5.43 0.87
CA ASP A 92 -1.20 6.80 1.19
C ASP A 92 -1.89 7.47 0.01
N GLY A 93 -3.21 7.51 0.06
CA GLY A 93 -4.06 8.20 -0.92
C GLY A 93 -4.56 9.57 -0.44
N ARG A 94 -3.90 10.18 0.55
CA ARG A 94 -4.31 11.49 1.08
C ARG A 94 -4.14 12.63 0.09
N ASP A 95 -3.35 12.42 -0.96
CA ASP A 95 -3.23 13.34 -2.11
C ASP A 95 -4.56 13.59 -2.84
N GLU A 96 -5.51 12.66 -2.72
CA GLU A 96 -6.86 12.83 -3.27
C GLU A 96 -7.75 13.74 -2.39
N THR A 97 -7.29 14.11 -1.20
CA THR A 97 -8.04 15.02 -0.32
C THR A 97 -7.76 16.48 -0.68
N THR A 98 -8.79 17.32 -0.60
CA THR A 98 -8.76 18.73 -1.05
C THR A 98 -7.76 19.63 -0.35
N ASN A 99 -7.22 19.21 0.79
CA ASN A 99 -6.35 20.05 1.63
C ASN A 99 -4.93 19.47 1.81
N PHE A 100 -4.57 18.38 1.12
CA PHE A 100 -3.25 17.78 1.27
C PHE A 100 -2.19 18.54 0.47
N ASP A 101 -1.10 18.92 1.13
CA ASP A 101 0.09 19.53 0.52
C ASP A 101 1.36 18.79 1.02
N PRO A 102 2.15 18.14 0.15
CA PRO A 102 3.37 17.42 0.53
C PRO A 102 4.47 18.33 1.09
N ASN A 103 4.30 19.64 1.01
CA ASN A 103 5.24 20.62 1.58
C ASN A 103 4.69 21.33 2.83
N ASN A 104 3.48 20.97 3.29
CA ASN A 104 2.88 21.55 4.49
C ASN A 104 2.45 20.47 5.51
N PRO A 105 3.28 20.20 6.55
CA PRO A 105 2.98 19.18 7.55
C PRO A 105 1.64 19.33 8.27
N ALA A 106 1.11 20.54 8.37
CA ALA A 106 -0.18 20.79 9.02
C ALA A 106 -1.36 20.13 8.29
N THR A 107 -1.15 19.76 7.01
CA THR A 107 -2.17 19.09 6.18
C THR A 107 -2.12 17.56 6.24
N TRP A 108 -1.10 16.99 6.92
CA TRP A 108 -0.90 15.55 6.99
C TRP A 108 -1.63 14.96 8.21
N GLN A 109 -2.87 14.55 8.02
CA GLN A 109 -3.70 13.96 9.07
C GLN A 109 -4.05 12.49 8.70
N PRO A 110 -3.69 11.49 9.53
CA PRO A 110 -2.80 11.60 10.71
C PRO A 110 -1.38 12.01 10.34
N SER A 111 -0.61 12.54 11.33
CA SER A 111 0.78 12.92 11.10
C SER A 111 1.65 11.67 10.83
N LEU A 112 2.83 11.87 10.22
CA LEU A 112 3.77 10.77 9.97
C LEU A 112 4.27 10.14 11.28
N ALA A 113 4.40 10.96 12.34
CA ALA A 113 4.75 10.45 13.67
C ALA A 113 3.61 9.62 14.28
N ASP A 114 2.36 10.04 14.12
CA ASP A 114 1.21 9.26 14.58
C ASP A 114 1.12 7.92 13.86
N LEU A 115 1.31 7.90 12.54
CA LEU A 115 1.36 6.65 11.77
C LEU A 115 2.44 5.70 12.32
N TYR A 116 3.63 6.21 12.57
CA TYR A 116 4.72 5.40 13.15
C TYR A 116 4.37 4.88 14.55
N ASN A 117 3.79 5.73 15.41
CA ASN A 117 3.36 5.36 16.76
C ASN A 117 2.22 4.32 16.74
N ASP A 118 1.35 4.37 15.74
CA ASP A 118 0.29 3.38 15.49
C ASP A 118 0.81 2.04 14.94
N GLY A 119 2.13 1.92 14.77
CA GLY A 119 2.77 0.67 14.33
C GLY A 119 3.05 0.58 12.83
N ILE A 120 2.66 1.55 12.02
CA ILE A 120 3.00 1.58 10.59
C ILE A 120 4.53 1.65 10.46
N ARG A 121 5.08 0.79 9.58
CA ARG A 121 6.51 0.76 9.29
C ARG A 121 6.83 1.03 7.83
N ILE A 122 5.85 0.81 6.94
CA ILE A 122 5.99 1.04 5.51
C ILE A 122 4.84 1.92 5.03
N LEU A 123 5.19 3.03 4.41
CA LEU A 123 4.27 3.99 3.82
C LEU A 123 4.46 4.00 2.31
N ALA A 124 3.36 3.91 1.57
CA ALA A 124 3.38 3.85 0.12
C ALA A 124 2.56 4.99 -0.51
N PRO A 125 3.16 6.18 -0.70
CA PRO A 125 2.53 7.30 -1.40
C PRO A 125 2.74 7.23 -2.92
N PRO A 126 1.96 8.00 -3.71
CA PRO A 126 2.29 8.24 -5.11
C PRO A 126 3.66 8.92 -5.25
N ILE A 127 4.38 8.57 -6.30
CA ILE A 127 5.79 8.99 -6.46
C ILE A 127 5.98 10.51 -6.42
N TRP A 128 5.02 11.27 -6.93
CA TRP A 128 5.11 12.73 -6.97
C TRP A 128 5.09 13.38 -5.58
N MET A 129 4.48 12.73 -4.57
CA MET A 129 4.52 13.21 -3.20
C MET A 129 5.94 13.16 -2.59
N LEU A 130 6.81 12.31 -3.12
CA LEU A 130 8.16 12.11 -2.64
C LEU A 130 9.18 13.06 -3.26
N LEU A 131 8.79 13.79 -4.29
CA LEU A 131 9.68 14.59 -5.11
C LEU A 131 9.29 16.07 -5.09
N THR A 132 10.28 16.93 -5.21
CA THR A 132 10.11 18.36 -5.45
C THR A 132 11.19 18.85 -6.42
N VAL A 133 11.08 20.08 -6.86
CA VAL A 133 12.13 20.76 -7.65
C VAL A 133 12.78 21.81 -6.77
N ASP A 134 14.09 21.74 -6.59
CA ASP A 134 14.85 22.68 -5.80
C ASP A 134 15.07 24.02 -6.54
N ASN A 135 15.73 24.97 -5.85
CA ASN A 135 16.04 26.30 -6.40
C ASN A 135 16.95 26.25 -7.64
N ASN A 136 17.69 25.14 -7.84
CA ASN A 136 18.56 24.93 -9.01
C ASN A 136 17.84 24.19 -10.14
N LYS A 137 16.51 24.00 -10.03
CA LYS A 137 15.66 23.22 -10.93
C LYS A 137 16.07 21.74 -11.03
N GLN A 138 16.64 21.20 -9.96
CA GLN A 138 16.96 19.79 -9.86
C GLN A 138 15.89 19.05 -9.06
N VAL A 139 15.64 17.79 -9.45
CA VAL A 139 14.73 16.92 -8.68
C VAL A 139 15.37 16.61 -7.33
N ALA A 140 14.64 16.82 -6.26
CA ALA A 140 15.06 16.60 -4.89
C ALA A 140 13.96 15.91 -4.07
N PRO A 141 14.29 15.27 -2.93
CA PRO A 141 13.27 14.75 -2.03
C PRO A 141 12.36 15.87 -1.50
N SER A 142 11.07 15.61 -1.46
CA SER A 142 10.10 16.54 -0.87
C SER A 142 10.24 16.61 0.66
N LEU A 143 9.59 17.61 1.27
CA LEU A 143 9.48 17.69 2.73
C LEU A 143 8.76 16.45 3.29
N TYR A 144 7.74 15.96 2.58
CA TYR A 144 7.04 14.74 2.95
C TYR A 144 7.98 13.53 3.01
N ALA A 145 8.80 13.32 1.97
CA ALA A 145 9.73 12.20 1.90
C ALA A 145 10.78 12.26 3.03
N THR A 146 11.37 13.43 3.25
CA THR A 146 12.39 13.62 4.30
C THR A 146 11.81 13.45 5.70
N SER A 147 10.59 13.97 5.94
CA SER A 147 9.88 13.81 7.21
C SER A 147 9.47 12.37 7.49
N ALA A 148 9.01 11.63 6.46
CA ALA A 148 8.68 10.21 6.62
C ALA A 148 9.91 9.39 7.02
N LYS A 149 11.05 9.64 6.39
CA LYS A 149 12.32 9.00 6.75
C LYS A 149 12.77 9.37 8.16
N ALA A 150 12.63 10.65 8.55
CA ALA A 150 12.97 11.12 9.90
C ALA A 150 12.05 10.49 10.97
N ALA A 151 10.79 10.23 10.66
CA ALA A 151 9.86 9.51 11.53
C ALA A 151 10.16 7.99 11.62
N GLY A 152 11.12 7.45 10.84
CA GLY A 152 11.49 6.04 10.84
C GLY A 152 10.69 5.17 9.86
N LEU A 153 9.86 5.76 9.00
CA LEU A 153 9.09 5.06 8.00
C LEU A 153 9.96 4.63 6.81
N LYS A 154 9.74 3.42 6.33
CA LYS A 154 10.22 2.97 5.02
C LYS A 154 9.25 3.45 3.95
N LEU A 155 9.75 3.70 2.74
CA LEU A 155 8.94 4.20 1.63
C LEU A 155 8.94 3.21 0.47
N ILE A 156 7.75 2.94 -0.05
CA ILE A 156 7.50 2.27 -1.32
C ILE A 156 6.66 3.25 -2.15
N ALA A 157 7.08 3.58 -3.37
CA ALA A 157 6.33 4.50 -4.22
C ALA A 157 5.51 3.74 -5.25
N TRP A 158 4.37 4.30 -5.62
CA TRP A 158 3.54 3.89 -6.75
C TRP A 158 3.19 5.13 -7.60
N SER A 159 3.06 5.04 -8.91
CA SER A 159 3.40 3.92 -9.75
C SER A 159 4.67 4.24 -10.52
N LEU A 160 5.59 3.27 -10.63
CA LEU A 160 6.80 3.44 -11.42
C LEU A 160 6.45 3.48 -12.91
N GLU A 161 5.45 2.69 -13.31
CA GLU A 161 4.95 2.59 -14.66
C GLU A 161 3.44 2.80 -14.68
N ARG A 162 2.97 3.54 -15.68
CA ARG A 162 1.55 3.73 -15.95
C ARG A 162 1.25 3.34 -17.39
N SER A 163 0.09 2.71 -17.60
CA SER A 163 -0.43 2.47 -18.95
C SER A 163 -0.87 3.79 -19.60
N GLY A 164 -0.79 3.85 -20.92
CA GLY A 164 -1.21 4.99 -21.70
C GLY A 164 -0.05 5.81 -22.30
N PRO A 165 -0.34 6.73 -23.25
CA PRO A 165 0.68 7.55 -23.88
C PRO A 165 1.33 8.51 -22.89
N LEU A 166 2.67 8.57 -22.88
CA LEU A 166 3.44 9.49 -22.02
C LEU A 166 3.05 10.95 -22.21
N VAL A 167 2.64 11.34 -23.43
CA VAL A 167 2.18 12.69 -23.74
C VAL A 167 0.95 13.11 -22.91
N ASN A 168 0.16 12.15 -22.46
CA ASN A 168 -1.03 12.39 -21.63
C ASN A 168 -0.78 12.10 -20.14
N GLY A 169 0.49 12.00 -19.72
CA GLY A 169 0.86 11.69 -18.35
C GLY A 169 0.80 10.20 -18.01
N GLY A 170 0.59 9.31 -18.99
CA GLY A 170 0.63 7.87 -18.78
C GLY A 170 -0.52 7.35 -17.91
N GLY A 171 -1.74 7.71 -18.18
CA GLY A 171 -2.90 7.28 -17.38
C GLY A 171 -4.07 6.84 -18.23
#